data_fb9d80e15d8d46ac5f533763a956d25d
#
_entry.id   fb9d80e15d8d46ac5f533763a956d25d
#
_cell.length_a   1.000
_cell.length_b   1.000
_cell.length_c   1.000
_cell.angle_alpha   90.00
_cell.angle_beta   90.00
_cell.angle_gamma   90.00
#
_symmetry.space_group_name_H-M   'P 1'
#
loop_
_entity.id
_entity.type
_entity.pdbx_description
1 polymer ?
#
loop_
_entity_poly.entity_id
_entity_poly.type
_entity_poly.pdbx_seq_one_letter_code
_entity_poly.pdbx_strand_id
1 'polypeptide(L)'
;MRASFSIDALTSEQTAALGRHRARWAAIGRSTEPANRAGAEEGVRLAYRLAGLAPPVRFVWCGSPLALARLGGCASCADGVNVKSAILDRPLRKVAAAVGDRLKRRVQAMVESTVNAADVLVAAAAQSVLRAVPREEVTLLRYLREARPPSLAFALRTLLGRCGLRYDAAGQHDLAVLGGYEYLRNVLGLREETAPLIGLWQVAMSAGWLKPHENVCWLVERPRILRGDAQDRLHSTSGPALQFADGWSVWAWKGVEVPRWLIERPERITLAAIDDEDDVQVRRCMIEIMTPARFVKLGGAMRIAEDETGILWRKIWLTYDAWAAVEVINATPEPDGTHKHYFLQVPPDMRSAREAVAWTYGLSPKAYLRLVART
;
A
#
# COMPACT_ATOMS: atom_id res chain seq x y z
N MET A 1 -18.18 29.53 -30.48
CA MET A 1 -18.96 28.69 -29.53
C MET A 1 -18.61 27.25 -29.80
N ARG A 2 -17.76 26.58 -28.97
CA ARG A 2 -17.58 25.12 -29.02
C ARG A 2 -18.82 24.49 -28.43
N ALA A 3 -19.48 23.60 -29.18
CA ALA A 3 -20.60 22.84 -28.69
C ALA A 3 -20.20 22.13 -27.40
N SER A 4 -20.94 22.39 -26.31
CA SER A 4 -20.74 21.73 -25.01
C SER A 4 -21.21 20.29 -25.15
N PHE A 5 -20.33 19.40 -25.60
CA PHE A 5 -20.59 17.96 -25.63
C PHE A 5 -20.47 17.42 -24.20
N SER A 6 -21.56 16.92 -23.64
CA SER A 6 -21.60 16.26 -22.34
C SER A 6 -21.77 14.76 -22.51
N ILE A 7 -20.99 13.97 -21.79
CA ILE A 7 -21.11 12.50 -21.80
C ILE A 7 -22.06 12.11 -20.67
N ASP A 8 -23.25 11.66 -21.05
CA ASP A 8 -24.35 11.37 -20.14
C ASP A 8 -24.36 9.93 -19.64
N ALA A 9 -23.82 9.00 -20.44
CA ALA A 9 -23.71 7.57 -20.12
C ALA A 9 -22.55 6.95 -20.88
N LEU A 10 -22.03 5.85 -20.35
CA LEU A 10 -21.05 5.01 -21.04
C LEU A 10 -21.74 3.97 -21.90
N THR A 11 -21.21 3.68 -23.06
CA THR A 11 -21.60 2.52 -23.87
C THR A 11 -21.16 1.22 -23.17
N SER A 12 -21.72 0.08 -23.60
CA SER A 12 -21.29 -1.24 -23.10
C SER A 12 -19.79 -1.48 -23.33
N GLU A 13 -19.27 -1.06 -24.47
CA GLU A 13 -17.86 -1.18 -24.81
C GLU A 13 -16.97 -0.30 -23.91
N GLN A 14 -17.36 0.96 -23.69
CA GLN A 14 -16.66 1.87 -22.79
C GLN A 14 -16.68 1.34 -21.34
N THR A 15 -17.81 0.79 -20.90
CA THR A 15 -17.90 0.16 -19.57
C THR A 15 -16.97 -1.04 -19.43
N ALA A 16 -16.92 -1.92 -20.44
CA ALA A 16 -16.00 -3.05 -20.47
C ALA A 16 -14.52 -2.61 -20.51
N ALA A 17 -14.23 -1.47 -21.13
CA ALA A 17 -12.89 -0.90 -21.15
C ALA A 17 -12.41 -0.41 -19.79
N LEU A 18 -13.29 -0.01 -18.86
CA LEU A 18 -12.92 0.38 -17.48
C LEU A 18 -12.13 -0.71 -16.76
N GLY A 19 -12.64 -1.95 -16.78
CA GLY A 19 -11.97 -3.09 -16.13
C GLY A 19 -10.60 -3.39 -16.73
N ARG A 20 -10.48 -3.35 -18.06
CA ARG A 20 -9.19 -3.53 -18.75
C ARG A 20 -8.18 -2.43 -18.40
N HIS A 21 -8.65 -1.19 -18.32
CA HIS A 21 -7.81 -0.04 -17.99
C HIS A 21 -7.29 -0.14 -16.56
N ARG A 22 -8.18 -0.46 -15.61
CA ARG A 22 -7.80 -0.73 -14.21
C ARG A 22 -6.76 -1.85 -14.13
N ALA A 23 -6.98 -2.98 -14.77
CA ALA A 23 -6.04 -4.10 -14.75
C ALA A 23 -4.66 -3.71 -15.31
N ARG A 24 -4.63 -2.92 -16.40
CA ARG A 24 -3.39 -2.40 -16.97
C ARG A 24 -2.62 -1.51 -15.98
N TRP A 25 -3.31 -0.57 -15.31
CA TRP A 25 -2.66 0.32 -14.36
C TRP A 25 -2.25 -0.39 -13.07
N ALA A 26 -3.00 -1.38 -12.63
CA ALA A 26 -2.57 -2.29 -11.57
C ALA A 26 -1.26 -3.02 -11.94
N ALA A 27 -1.18 -3.56 -13.16
CA ALA A 27 0.03 -4.21 -13.67
C ALA A 27 1.23 -3.26 -13.74
N ILE A 28 1.03 -2.00 -14.17
CA ILE A 28 2.07 -0.96 -14.14
C ILE A 28 2.57 -0.72 -12.70
N GLY A 29 1.65 -0.57 -11.74
CA GLY A 29 1.99 -0.36 -10.34
C GLY A 29 2.71 -1.54 -9.69
N ARG A 30 2.39 -2.77 -10.11
CA ARG A 30 3.02 -4.01 -9.62
C ARG A 30 4.32 -4.36 -10.36
N SER A 31 4.68 -3.63 -11.42
CA SER A 31 5.85 -3.94 -12.22
C SER A 31 7.14 -3.91 -11.39
N THR A 32 7.91 -4.99 -11.51
CA THR A 32 9.25 -5.15 -10.92
C THR A 32 10.36 -5.07 -11.96
N GLU A 33 10.00 -4.78 -13.21
CA GLU A 33 10.96 -4.52 -14.28
C GLU A 33 11.79 -3.28 -13.98
N PRO A 34 13.06 -3.26 -14.40
CA PRO A 34 13.91 -2.09 -14.27
C PRO A 34 13.25 -0.83 -14.83
N ALA A 35 13.48 0.32 -14.22
CA ALA A 35 12.96 1.58 -14.70
C ALA A 35 13.48 1.89 -16.12
N ASN A 36 12.58 2.35 -17.00
CA ASN A 36 12.98 2.95 -18.27
C ASN A 36 13.45 4.40 -18.01
N ARG A 37 14.74 4.54 -17.68
CA ARG A 37 15.32 5.83 -17.27
C ARG A 37 15.15 6.91 -18.32
N ALA A 38 15.43 6.62 -19.58
CA ALA A 38 15.29 7.58 -20.68
C ALA A 38 13.83 8.04 -20.85
N GLY A 39 12.88 7.10 -20.80
CA GLY A 39 11.47 7.41 -20.86
C GLY A 39 10.98 8.23 -19.68
N ALA A 40 11.45 7.94 -18.46
CA ALA A 40 11.10 8.71 -17.27
C ALA A 40 11.63 10.14 -17.33
N GLU A 41 12.89 10.34 -17.71
CA GLU A 41 13.50 11.66 -17.83
C GLU A 41 12.81 12.53 -18.90
N GLU A 42 12.47 11.95 -20.06
CA GLU A 42 11.72 12.67 -21.07
C GLU A 42 10.30 13.03 -20.60
N GLY A 43 9.65 12.10 -19.88
CA GLY A 43 8.36 12.37 -19.24
C GLY A 43 8.43 13.53 -18.25
N VAL A 44 9.48 13.59 -17.42
CA VAL A 44 9.73 14.73 -16.52
C VAL A 44 9.93 16.03 -17.31
N ARG A 45 10.79 16.02 -18.33
CA ARG A 45 11.01 17.22 -19.17
C ARG A 45 9.70 17.72 -19.78
N LEU A 46 8.87 16.81 -20.25
CA LEU A 46 7.56 17.15 -20.80
C LEU A 46 6.61 17.71 -19.74
N ALA A 47 6.55 17.12 -18.54
CA ALA A 47 5.71 17.61 -17.46
C ALA A 47 6.10 19.06 -17.04
N TYR A 48 7.40 19.37 -16.97
CA TYR A 48 7.86 20.72 -16.69
C TYR A 48 7.46 21.71 -17.79
N ARG A 49 7.70 21.36 -19.07
CA ARG A 49 7.27 22.21 -20.21
C ARG A 49 5.77 22.48 -20.20
N LEU A 50 4.94 21.46 -19.93
CA LEU A 50 3.48 21.60 -19.84
C LEU A 50 3.03 22.44 -18.65
N ALA A 51 3.84 22.52 -17.60
CA ALA A 51 3.62 23.38 -16.44
C ALA A 51 4.17 24.81 -16.64
N GLY A 52 4.79 25.12 -17.78
CA GLY A 52 5.43 26.41 -18.06
C GLY A 52 6.77 26.60 -17.34
N LEU A 53 7.43 25.52 -16.94
CA LEU A 53 8.72 25.53 -16.26
C LEU A 53 9.84 25.07 -17.20
N ALA A 54 11.05 25.58 -16.96
CA ALA A 54 12.25 25.01 -17.56
C ALA A 54 12.48 23.59 -17.02
N PRO A 55 12.82 22.61 -17.87
CA PRO A 55 13.17 21.28 -17.41
C PRO A 55 14.40 21.29 -16.48
N PRO A 56 14.48 20.34 -15.51
CA PRO A 56 15.62 20.26 -14.61
C PRO A 56 16.91 19.97 -15.40
N VAL A 57 17.99 20.59 -14.98
CA VAL A 57 19.30 20.41 -15.62
C VAL A 57 19.98 19.08 -15.23
N ARG A 58 19.54 18.49 -14.10
CA ARG A 58 20.13 17.26 -13.55
C ARG A 58 19.06 16.28 -13.14
N PHE A 59 19.31 14.99 -13.45
CA PHE A 59 18.55 13.85 -12.94
C PHE A 59 19.41 13.03 -11.99
N VAL A 60 18.83 12.62 -10.87
CA VAL A 60 19.50 11.75 -9.88
C VAL A 60 18.65 10.51 -9.66
N TRP A 61 19.23 9.34 -9.95
CA TRP A 61 18.55 8.08 -9.76
C TRP A 61 18.90 7.46 -8.42
N CYS A 62 17.87 7.09 -7.66
CA CYS A 62 17.96 6.44 -6.36
C CYS A 62 17.54 4.97 -6.49
N GLY A 63 18.22 4.07 -5.77
CA GLY A 63 17.91 2.65 -5.78
C GLY A 63 16.61 2.32 -5.04
N SER A 64 16.20 3.16 -4.07
CA SER A 64 14.95 3.01 -3.31
C SER A 64 14.37 4.37 -2.88
N PRO A 65 13.10 4.41 -2.45
CA PRO A 65 12.53 5.60 -1.82
C PRO A 65 13.23 6.01 -0.52
N LEU A 66 13.82 5.06 0.21
CA LEU A 66 14.63 5.36 1.39
C LEU A 66 15.91 6.10 1.02
N ALA A 67 16.57 5.70 -0.07
CA ALA A 67 17.73 6.43 -0.61
C ALA A 67 17.34 7.83 -1.06
N LEU A 68 16.18 7.98 -1.73
CA LEU A 68 15.62 9.28 -2.10
C LEU A 68 15.41 10.17 -0.88
N ALA A 69 14.84 9.66 0.20
CA ALA A 69 14.60 10.42 1.42
C ALA A 69 15.91 10.90 2.05
N ARG A 70 16.92 10.03 2.10
CA ARG A 70 18.25 10.36 2.67
C ARG A 70 19.00 11.39 1.85
N LEU A 71 18.98 11.29 0.53
CA LEU A 71 19.67 12.19 -0.38
C LEU A 71 18.89 13.48 -0.65
N GLY A 72 17.56 13.37 -0.79
CA GLY A 72 16.68 14.48 -1.11
C GLY A 72 16.21 15.30 0.11
N GLY A 73 16.55 14.88 1.33
CA GLY A 73 16.25 15.62 2.56
C GLY A 73 17.11 16.88 2.74
N CYS A 74 18.27 16.92 2.10
CA CYS A 74 19.20 18.07 2.07
C CYS A 74 19.22 18.67 0.67
N ALA A 75 18.06 19.16 0.16
CA ALA A 75 18.10 19.97 -1.05
C ALA A 75 19.00 21.18 -0.79
N SER A 76 20.11 21.29 -1.54
CA SER A 76 20.96 22.46 -1.48
C SER A 76 20.23 23.65 -2.09
N CYS A 77 20.65 24.90 -1.77
CA CYS A 77 20.10 26.10 -2.43
C CYS A 77 20.30 26.03 -3.96
N ALA A 78 21.26 25.25 -4.45
CA ALA A 78 21.52 25.03 -5.87
C ALA A 78 20.44 24.14 -6.56
N ASP A 79 19.72 23.31 -5.82
CA ASP A 79 18.68 22.42 -6.36
C ASP A 79 17.36 23.16 -6.65
N GLY A 80 17.18 24.36 -6.11
CA GLY A 80 15.96 25.16 -6.24
C GLY A 80 14.84 24.63 -5.35
N VAL A 81 13.65 25.25 -5.46
CA VAL A 81 12.47 24.85 -4.68
C VAL A 81 11.80 23.61 -5.27
N ASN A 82 11.05 22.87 -4.43
CA ASN A 82 10.24 21.75 -4.87
C ASN A 82 9.07 22.26 -5.75
N VAL A 83 8.92 21.68 -6.93
CA VAL A 83 7.91 22.06 -7.93
C VAL A 83 6.80 21.04 -8.13
N LYS A 84 6.65 20.04 -7.22
CA LYS A 84 5.59 19.02 -7.29
C LYS A 84 4.21 19.64 -7.49
N SER A 85 3.92 20.71 -6.76
CA SER A 85 2.62 21.39 -6.90
C SER A 85 2.40 21.97 -8.29
N ALA A 86 3.45 22.45 -8.95
CA ALA A 86 3.35 23.00 -10.30
C ALA A 86 3.16 21.92 -11.37
N ILE A 87 3.89 20.79 -11.26
CA ILE A 87 3.88 19.75 -12.29
C ILE A 87 2.83 18.65 -12.07
N LEU A 88 2.31 18.48 -10.85
CA LEU A 88 1.34 17.44 -10.51
C LEU A 88 0.03 18.02 -9.96
N ASP A 89 0.06 18.71 -8.80
CA ASP A 89 -1.17 19.04 -8.09
C ASP A 89 -2.04 20.07 -8.84
N ARG A 90 -1.43 21.10 -9.45
CA ARG A 90 -2.15 22.10 -10.25
C ARG A 90 -2.68 21.53 -11.56
N PRO A 91 -1.89 20.79 -12.37
CA PRO A 91 -2.38 20.09 -13.55
C PRO A 91 -3.54 19.15 -13.23
N LEU A 92 -3.46 18.33 -12.18
CA LEU A 92 -4.54 17.42 -11.77
C LEU A 92 -5.84 18.20 -11.44
N ARG A 93 -5.76 19.28 -10.67
CA ARG A 93 -6.93 20.11 -10.37
C ARG A 93 -7.52 20.77 -11.63
N LYS A 94 -6.68 21.29 -12.53
CA LYS A 94 -7.12 21.89 -13.80
C LYS A 94 -7.82 20.86 -14.68
N VAL A 95 -7.26 19.66 -14.79
CA VAL A 95 -7.85 18.55 -15.56
C VAL A 95 -9.15 18.11 -14.92
N ALA A 96 -9.20 17.95 -13.58
CA ALA A 96 -10.42 17.57 -12.87
C ALA A 96 -11.57 18.56 -13.13
N ALA A 97 -11.31 19.87 -13.11
CA ALA A 97 -12.30 20.89 -13.44
C ALA A 97 -12.75 20.79 -14.91
N ALA A 98 -11.80 20.74 -15.87
CA ALA A 98 -12.11 20.65 -17.29
C ALA A 98 -12.90 19.38 -17.67
N VAL A 99 -12.59 18.26 -17.02
CA VAL A 99 -13.30 16.99 -17.20
C VAL A 99 -14.68 17.03 -16.54
N GLY A 100 -14.81 17.66 -15.34
CA GLY A 100 -16.08 17.83 -14.64
C GLY A 100 -17.10 18.57 -15.48
N ASP A 101 -16.70 19.52 -16.30
CA ASP A 101 -17.55 20.24 -17.25
C ASP A 101 -18.05 19.37 -18.43
N ARG A 102 -17.39 18.23 -18.68
CA ARG A 102 -17.67 17.32 -19.80
C ARG A 102 -18.43 16.06 -19.40
N LEU A 103 -18.42 15.69 -18.12
CA LEU A 103 -19.02 14.46 -17.63
C LEU A 103 -20.20 14.71 -16.71
N LYS A 104 -21.31 13.99 -16.89
CA LYS A 104 -22.34 13.91 -15.86
C LYS A 104 -21.78 13.25 -14.60
N ARG A 105 -22.24 13.71 -13.43
CA ARG A 105 -21.81 13.18 -12.11
C ARG A 105 -21.86 11.66 -12.00
N ARG A 106 -22.87 11.02 -12.62
CA ARG A 106 -23.01 9.56 -12.63
C ARG A 106 -21.86 8.87 -13.36
N VAL A 107 -21.43 9.40 -14.51
CA VAL A 107 -20.32 8.85 -15.29
C VAL A 107 -19.00 9.08 -14.56
N GLN A 108 -18.82 10.28 -14.02
CA GLN A 108 -17.64 10.62 -13.22
C GLN A 108 -17.51 9.68 -12.02
N ALA A 109 -18.57 9.48 -11.24
CA ALA A 109 -18.59 8.58 -10.08
C ALA A 109 -18.27 7.12 -10.47
N MET A 110 -18.78 6.65 -11.62
CA MET A 110 -18.48 5.30 -12.14
C MET A 110 -17.01 5.15 -12.49
N VAL A 111 -16.42 6.12 -13.18
CA VAL A 111 -14.99 6.11 -13.52
C VAL A 111 -14.14 6.16 -12.26
N GLU A 112 -14.44 7.08 -11.34
CA GLU A 112 -13.71 7.23 -10.08
C GLU A 112 -13.77 5.97 -9.23
N SER A 113 -14.95 5.37 -9.03
CA SER A 113 -15.10 4.16 -8.22
C SER A 113 -14.43 2.92 -8.82
N THR A 114 -14.28 2.88 -10.15
CA THR A 114 -13.70 1.70 -10.81
C THR A 114 -12.21 1.85 -11.06
N VAL A 115 -11.76 2.96 -11.62
CA VAL A 115 -10.37 3.13 -12.06
C VAL A 115 -9.48 3.74 -10.97
N ASN A 116 -10.05 4.63 -10.14
CA ASN A 116 -9.33 5.22 -9.02
C ASN A 116 -9.26 4.30 -7.79
N ALA A 117 -9.92 3.14 -7.84
CA ALA A 117 -9.71 2.11 -6.82
C ALA A 117 -8.23 1.70 -6.84
N ALA A 118 -7.48 2.16 -5.86
CA ALA A 118 -6.06 1.84 -5.72
C ALA A 118 -5.88 0.32 -5.69
N ASP A 119 -4.87 -0.16 -6.41
CA ASP A 119 -4.45 -1.55 -6.28
C ASP A 119 -3.98 -1.80 -4.84
N VAL A 120 -4.58 -2.80 -4.17
CA VAL A 120 -4.38 -3.05 -2.73
C VAL A 120 -2.91 -3.31 -2.41
N LEU A 121 -2.24 -4.11 -3.25
CA LEU A 121 -0.83 -4.46 -3.04
C LEU A 121 0.09 -3.25 -3.26
N VAL A 122 -0.15 -2.46 -4.30
CA VAL A 122 0.61 -1.24 -4.59
C VAL A 122 0.40 -0.20 -3.49
N ALA A 123 -0.82 -0.02 -3.01
CA ALA A 123 -1.12 0.87 -1.90
C ALA A 123 -0.44 0.43 -0.61
N ALA A 124 -0.45 -0.87 -0.29
CA ALA A 124 0.24 -1.43 0.87
C ALA A 124 1.76 -1.21 0.77
N ALA A 125 2.37 -1.47 -0.40
CA ALA A 125 3.79 -1.22 -0.63
C ALA A 125 4.15 0.27 -0.45
N ALA A 126 3.33 1.18 -0.98
CA ALA A 126 3.52 2.62 -0.81
C ALA A 126 3.39 3.06 0.66
N GLN A 127 2.44 2.49 1.41
CA GLN A 127 2.30 2.75 2.84
C GLN A 127 3.50 2.26 3.65
N SER A 128 4.07 1.09 3.33
CA SER A 128 5.30 0.60 3.95
C SER A 128 6.48 1.52 3.69
N VAL A 129 6.63 2.01 2.44
CA VAL A 129 7.61 3.04 2.10
C VAL A 129 7.45 4.29 2.96
N LEU A 130 6.22 4.81 3.05
CA LEU A 130 5.92 6.05 3.78
C LEU A 130 6.10 5.91 5.30
N ARG A 131 5.98 4.71 5.85
CA ARG A 131 6.26 4.42 7.27
C ARG A 131 7.75 4.28 7.56
N ALA A 132 8.46 3.58 6.69
CA ALA A 132 9.89 3.30 6.86
C ALA A 132 10.78 4.54 6.68
N VAL A 133 10.28 5.55 5.93
CA VAL A 133 11.00 6.82 5.78
C VAL A 133 10.74 7.68 7.02
N PRO A 134 11.74 7.93 7.87
CA PRO A 134 11.58 8.76 9.05
C PRO A 134 10.96 10.10 8.63
N ARG A 135 9.99 10.58 9.41
CA ARG A 135 9.63 12.00 9.37
C ARG A 135 10.88 12.73 9.84
N GLU A 136 11.66 13.27 8.90
CA GLU A 136 12.75 14.15 9.31
C GLU A 136 12.12 15.34 10.03
N GLU A 137 12.21 15.31 11.35
CA GLU A 137 12.25 16.53 12.13
C GLU A 137 13.53 17.23 11.69
N VAL A 138 13.41 18.06 10.66
CA VAL A 138 14.45 19.04 10.36
C VAL A 138 14.47 19.96 11.56
N THR A 139 15.31 19.64 12.55
CA THR A 139 15.53 20.52 13.66
C THR A 139 16.03 21.83 13.07
N LEU A 140 15.38 22.95 13.42
CA LEU A 140 15.77 24.31 13.02
C LEU A 140 17.30 24.49 13.14
N LEU A 141 17.90 23.94 14.17
CA LEU A 141 19.34 23.95 14.43
C LEU A 141 20.16 23.23 13.35
N ARG A 142 19.71 22.09 12.84
CA ARG A 142 20.38 21.36 11.75
C ARG A 142 20.28 22.14 10.46
N TYR A 143 19.07 22.65 10.16
CA TYR A 143 18.84 23.49 8.97
C TYR A 143 19.66 24.78 8.98
N LEU A 144 19.70 25.50 10.10
CA LEU A 144 20.51 26.72 10.25
C LEU A 144 22.01 26.47 10.20
N ARG A 145 22.47 25.27 10.59
CA ARG A 145 23.88 24.89 10.61
C ARG A 145 24.39 24.42 9.23
N GLU A 146 23.54 23.76 8.45
CA GLU A 146 23.89 23.14 7.16
C GLU A 146 23.49 24.01 5.95
N ALA A 147 22.41 24.77 6.04
CA ALA A 147 21.96 25.69 5.01
C ALA A 147 22.06 27.12 5.52
N ARG A 148 22.87 27.95 4.89
CA ARG A 148 22.78 29.40 5.09
C ARG A 148 21.54 29.89 4.32
N PRO A 149 20.36 30.02 4.95
CA PRO A 149 19.15 30.35 4.23
C PRO A 149 19.26 31.79 3.70
N PRO A 150 18.87 32.05 2.44
CA PRO A 150 18.91 33.39 1.85
C PRO A 150 17.91 34.35 2.51
N SER A 151 16.92 33.84 3.25
CA SER A 151 15.98 34.66 4.02
C SER A 151 15.30 33.90 5.13
N LEU A 152 14.88 34.60 6.19
CA LEU A 152 14.07 34.06 7.29
C LEU A 152 12.73 33.48 6.78
N ALA A 153 12.15 34.08 5.75
CA ALA A 153 10.91 33.62 5.12
C ALA A 153 11.09 32.25 4.44
N PHE A 154 12.25 31.98 3.81
CA PHE A 154 12.57 30.67 3.24
C PHE A 154 12.77 29.63 4.36
N ALA A 155 13.49 30.00 5.43
CA ALA A 155 13.68 29.12 6.60
C ALA A 155 12.34 28.75 7.26
N LEU A 156 11.45 29.73 7.46
CA LEU A 156 10.11 29.49 8.01
C LEU A 156 9.23 28.65 7.08
N ARG A 157 9.26 28.85 5.76
CA ARG A 157 8.54 28.02 4.79
C ARG A 157 9.02 26.56 4.81
N THR A 158 10.34 26.34 4.95
CA THR A 158 10.94 25.00 5.04
C THR A 158 10.59 24.32 6.36
N LEU A 159 10.53 25.09 7.47
CA LEU A 159 10.14 24.58 8.79
C LEU A 159 8.64 24.31 8.93
N LEU A 160 7.81 25.15 8.32
CA LEU A 160 6.35 25.00 8.29
C LEU A 160 5.91 24.08 7.16
N GLY A 161 6.75 23.90 6.13
CA GLY A 161 6.58 22.88 5.09
C GLY A 161 6.78 21.49 5.70
N ARG A 162 5.74 20.68 5.63
CA ARG A 162 5.81 19.27 6.06
C ARG A 162 6.78 18.54 5.13
N CYS A 163 8.07 18.50 5.51
CA CYS A 163 9.09 17.76 4.78
C CYS A 163 8.82 16.27 4.92
N GLY A 164 8.70 15.57 3.79
CA GLY A 164 8.56 14.13 3.76
C GLY A 164 8.10 13.64 2.39
N LEU A 165 8.45 12.41 2.02
CA LEU A 165 8.11 11.81 0.71
C LEU A 165 6.64 11.98 0.33
N ARG A 166 5.74 11.90 1.30
CA ARG A 166 4.29 12.03 1.07
C ARG A 166 3.89 13.38 0.46
N TYR A 167 4.60 14.46 0.77
CA TYR A 167 4.24 15.80 0.34
C TYR A 167 5.12 16.32 -0.81
N ASP A 168 6.38 15.89 -0.85
CA ASP A 168 7.40 16.42 -1.74
C ASP A 168 7.66 15.55 -2.97
N ALA A 169 7.18 14.29 -2.94
CA ALA A 169 7.35 13.32 -4.02
C ALA A 169 6.01 12.82 -4.54
N ALA A 170 5.98 12.39 -5.78
CA ALA A 170 4.92 11.59 -6.38
C ALA A 170 5.41 10.16 -6.55
N GLY A 171 4.51 9.17 -6.45
CA GLY A 171 4.92 7.78 -6.49
C GLY A 171 3.83 6.84 -6.95
N GLN A 172 4.05 5.56 -6.73
CA GLN A 172 3.14 4.49 -7.14
C GLN A 172 1.71 4.65 -6.59
N HIS A 173 1.51 5.35 -5.48
CA HIS A 173 0.19 5.63 -4.91
C HIS A 173 -0.64 6.64 -5.73
N ASP A 174 -0.01 7.43 -6.61
CA ASP A 174 -0.71 8.38 -7.49
C ASP A 174 -1.18 7.73 -8.80
N LEU A 175 -0.77 6.49 -9.09
CA LEU A 175 -1.02 5.80 -10.35
C LEU A 175 -2.51 5.58 -10.65
N ALA A 176 -3.31 5.30 -9.63
CA ALA A 176 -4.74 5.06 -9.80
C ALA A 176 -5.44 6.29 -10.38
N VAL A 177 -5.14 7.47 -9.87
CA VAL A 177 -5.70 8.74 -10.35
C VAL A 177 -5.26 9.02 -11.80
N LEU A 178 -3.97 8.81 -12.10
CA LEU A 178 -3.44 8.99 -13.47
C LEU A 178 -4.09 8.02 -14.45
N GLY A 179 -4.33 6.75 -14.04
CA GLY A 179 -5.02 5.74 -14.82
C GLY A 179 -6.46 6.15 -15.19
N GLY A 180 -7.18 6.77 -14.24
CA GLY A 180 -8.51 7.30 -14.47
C GLY A 180 -8.54 8.35 -15.58
N TYR A 181 -7.63 9.32 -15.53
CA TYR A 181 -7.53 10.36 -16.55
C TYR A 181 -7.04 9.82 -17.91
N GLU A 182 -6.19 8.79 -17.93
CA GLU A 182 -5.80 8.14 -19.18
C GLU A 182 -6.98 7.41 -19.84
N TYR A 183 -7.88 6.80 -19.06
CA TYR A 183 -9.14 6.25 -19.57
C TYR A 183 -10.00 7.33 -20.23
N LEU A 184 -10.16 8.48 -19.56
CA LEU A 184 -10.93 9.61 -20.10
C LEU A 184 -10.36 10.11 -21.42
N ARG A 185 -9.03 10.14 -21.54
CA ARG A 185 -8.33 10.51 -22.76
C ARG A 185 -8.54 9.53 -23.90
N ASN A 186 -8.27 8.24 -23.64
CA ASN A 186 -8.12 7.24 -24.67
C ASN A 186 -9.46 6.59 -25.07
N VAL A 187 -10.39 6.47 -24.13
CA VAL A 187 -11.69 5.82 -24.35
C VAL A 187 -12.81 6.84 -24.55
N LEU A 188 -12.82 7.92 -23.78
CA LEU A 188 -13.86 8.95 -23.90
C LEU A 188 -13.46 10.13 -24.82
N GLY A 189 -12.23 10.14 -25.34
CA GLY A 189 -11.76 11.14 -26.30
C GLY A 189 -11.43 12.51 -25.73
N LEU A 190 -11.36 12.69 -24.39
CA LEU A 190 -11.08 13.96 -23.71
C LEU A 190 -9.58 14.30 -23.78
N ARG A 191 -9.06 14.43 -25.00
CA ARG A 191 -7.63 14.58 -25.27
C ARG A 191 -7.10 15.97 -24.90
N GLU A 192 -7.86 17.02 -25.16
CA GLU A 192 -7.45 18.40 -24.88
C GLU A 192 -7.47 18.67 -23.37
N GLU A 193 -8.53 18.23 -22.69
CA GLU A 193 -8.72 18.41 -21.25
C GLU A 193 -7.63 17.73 -20.44
N THR A 194 -7.17 16.56 -20.89
CA THR A 194 -6.18 15.73 -20.18
C THR A 194 -4.74 15.92 -20.65
N ALA A 195 -4.50 16.75 -21.67
CA ALA A 195 -3.17 17.00 -22.23
C ALA A 195 -2.10 17.38 -21.19
N PRO A 196 -2.41 18.15 -20.11
CA PRO A 196 -1.42 18.50 -19.09
C PRO A 196 -0.78 17.31 -18.35
N LEU A 197 -1.37 16.11 -18.43
CA LEU A 197 -0.89 14.93 -17.70
C LEU A 197 0.02 14.01 -18.53
N ILE A 198 0.26 14.28 -19.81
CA ILE A 198 0.98 13.38 -20.72
C ILE A 198 2.38 13.02 -20.17
N GLY A 199 3.14 14.02 -19.72
CA GLY A 199 4.47 13.80 -19.14
C GLY A 199 4.42 12.94 -17.87
N LEU A 200 3.41 13.11 -17.03
CA LEU A 200 3.23 12.35 -15.80
C LEU A 200 2.87 10.87 -16.08
N TRP A 201 2.07 10.58 -17.10
CA TRP A 201 1.83 9.20 -17.51
C TRP A 201 3.11 8.51 -17.97
N GLN A 202 3.93 9.21 -18.75
CA GLN A 202 5.20 8.67 -19.20
C GLN A 202 6.15 8.36 -18.03
N VAL A 203 6.23 9.24 -17.04
CA VAL A 203 6.99 8.98 -15.80
C VAL A 203 6.42 7.78 -15.06
N ALA A 204 5.10 7.76 -14.82
CA ALA A 204 4.43 6.70 -14.07
C ALA A 204 4.62 5.30 -14.69
N MET A 205 4.61 5.23 -16.03
CA MET A 205 4.86 4.00 -16.78
C MET A 205 6.35 3.62 -16.83
N SER A 206 7.27 4.49 -16.42
CA SER A 206 8.70 4.29 -16.62
C SER A 206 9.50 4.16 -15.34
N ALA A 207 9.07 4.76 -14.23
CA ALA A 207 9.81 4.80 -12.96
C ALA A 207 8.92 4.52 -11.75
N GLY A 208 9.53 4.42 -10.56
CA GLY A 208 8.82 4.23 -9.30
C GLY A 208 8.31 5.55 -8.70
N TRP A 209 9.21 6.38 -8.21
CA TRP A 209 8.91 7.64 -7.54
C TRP A 209 9.68 8.78 -8.17
N LEU A 210 9.15 10.01 -8.03
CA LEU A 210 9.86 11.22 -8.42
C LEU A 210 9.73 12.29 -7.33
N LYS A 211 10.80 13.05 -7.10
CA LYS A 211 10.83 14.26 -6.28
C LYS A 211 11.38 15.40 -7.13
N PRO A 212 10.52 16.31 -7.63
CA PRO A 212 10.91 17.33 -8.58
C PRO A 212 11.29 18.64 -7.89
N HIS A 213 12.43 19.22 -8.26
CA HIS A 213 12.85 20.57 -7.91
C HIS A 213 13.20 21.35 -9.19
N GLU A 214 13.36 22.67 -9.08
CA GLU A 214 13.62 23.53 -10.24
C GLU A 214 14.81 23.06 -11.07
N ASN A 215 15.94 22.74 -10.43
CA ASN A 215 17.20 22.42 -11.12
C ASN A 215 17.54 20.93 -11.13
N VAL A 216 16.88 20.13 -10.28
CA VAL A 216 17.14 18.68 -10.16
C VAL A 216 15.84 17.93 -10.01
N CYS A 217 15.76 16.74 -10.62
CA CYS A 217 14.70 15.78 -10.34
C CYS A 217 15.31 14.47 -9.87
N TRP A 218 14.92 14.04 -8.67
CA TRP A 218 15.26 12.70 -8.18
C TRP A 218 14.21 11.71 -8.68
N LEU A 219 14.70 10.59 -9.19
CA LEU A 219 13.89 9.47 -9.67
C LEU A 219 14.29 8.20 -8.92
N VAL A 220 13.35 7.29 -8.74
CA VAL A 220 13.57 6.04 -8.02
C VAL A 220 13.32 4.86 -8.94
N GLU A 221 14.19 3.86 -8.86
CA GLU A 221 13.98 2.56 -9.47
C GLU A 221 12.70 1.90 -8.97
N ARG A 222 12.13 1.00 -9.79
CA ARG A 222 11.05 0.13 -9.35
C ARG A 222 11.54 -0.91 -8.35
N PRO A 223 10.67 -1.45 -7.49
CA PRO A 223 11.06 -2.58 -6.66
C PRO A 223 11.45 -3.78 -7.54
N ARG A 224 12.45 -4.55 -7.10
CA ARG A 224 12.82 -5.83 -7.73
C ARG A 224 11.94 -6.99 -7.28
N ILE A 225 11.38 -6.86 -6.08
CA ILE A 225 10.45 -7.83 -5.48
C ILE A 225 9.25 -7.06 -4.98
N LEU A 226 8.07 -7.55 -5.35
CA LEU A 226 6.78 -7.13 -4.81
C LEU A 226 5.88 -8.37 -4.75
N ARG A 227 5.64 -8.89 -3.55
CA ARG A 227 4.88 -10.13 -3.31
C ARG A 227 3.65 -9.86 -2.45
N GLY A 228 2.54 -10.47 -2.83
CA GLY A 228 1.29 -10.44 -2.08
C GLY A 228 0.68 -11.82 -1.92
N ASP A 229 -0.27 -11.94 -0.99
CA ASP A 229 -1.13 -13.11 -0.86
C ASP A 229 -2.33 -13.04 -1.84
N ALA A 230 -3.23 -14.03 -1.75
CA ALA A 230 -4.43 -14.10 -2.59
C ALA A 230 -5.43 -12.94 -2.37
N GLN A 231 -5.28 -12.17 -1.30
CA GLN A 231 -6.04 -10.97 -0.99
C GLN A 231 -5.29 -9.69 -1.33
N ASP A 232 -4.20 -9.77 -2.11
CA ASP A 232 -3.35 -8.64 -2.49
C ASP A 232 -2.72 -7.88 -1.30
N ARG A 233 -2.53 -8.54 -0.15
CA ARG A 233 -1.80 -7.96 0.99
C ARG A 233 -0.32 -8.28 0.85
N LEU A 234 0.57 -7.36 1.24
CA LEU A 234 2.02 -7.66 1.28
C LEU A 234 2.26 -8.92 2.10
N HIS A 235 2.91 -9.92 1.47
CA HIS A 235 3.15 -11.21 2.09
C HIS A 235 4.32 -11.96 1.44
N SER A 236 5.10 -12.63 2.27
CA SER A 236 6.08 -13.61 1.80
C SER A 236 6.31 -14.66 2.87
N THR A 237 6.48 -15.91 2.44
CA THR A 237 6.88 -17.04 3.30
C THR A 237 8.38 -17.32 3.24
N SER A 238 9.10 -16.66 2.33
CA SER A 238 10.55 -16.86 2.13
C SER A 238 11.19 -15.57 1.59
N GLY A 239 11.94 -14.87 2.42
CA GLY A 239 12.56 -13.60 2.06
C GLY A 239 11.61 -12.41 2.09
N PRO A 240 11.99 -11.25 1.51
CA PRO A 240 11.22 -10.02 1.60
C PRO A 240 9.94 -10.06 0.76
N ALA A 241 8.90 -9.35 1.21
CA ALA A 241 7.70 -9.07 0.44
C ALA A 241 7.88 -7.88 -0.51
N LEU A 242 8.74 -6.92 -0.14
CA LEU A 242 9.14 -5.79 -0.97
C LEU A 242 10.66 -5.65 -0.90
N GLN A 243 11.33 -5.47 -2.06
CA GLN A 243 12.77 -5.20 -2.11
C GLN A 243 13.11 -4.30 -3.28
N PHE A 244 14.00 -3.35 -3.05
CA PHE A 244 14.54 -2.44 -4.04
C PHE A 244 15.97 -2.80 -4.48
N ALA A 245 16.46 -2.10 -5.52
CA ALA A 245 17.73 -2.39 -6.16
C ALA A 245 18.97 -2.21 -5.25
N ASP A 246 18.88 -1.30 -4.28
CA ASP A 246 19.92 -1.01 -3.29
C ASP A 246 19.90 -1.95 -2.07
N GLY A 247 19.00 -2.95 -2.07
CA GLY A 247 18.88 -3.94 -1.01
C GLY A 247 17.91 -3.55 0.11
N TRP A 248 17.36 -2.31 0.09
CA TRP A 248 16.33 -1.97 1.06
C TRP A 248 15.11 -2.87 0.89
N SER A 249 14.63 -3.44 2.00
CA SER A 249 13.63 -4.52 2.00
C SER A 249 12.62 -4.39 3.13
N VAL A 250 11.41 -4.89 2.88
CA VAL A 250 10.34 -5.04 3.86
C VAL A 250 9.90 -6.50 3.90
N TRP A 251 9.83 -7.07 5.09
CA TRP A 251 9.26 -8.39 5.34
C TRP A 251 7.85 -8.21 5.85
N ALA A 252 6.90 -8.99 5.32
CA ALA A 252 5.51 -8.88 5.71
C ALA A 252 4.81 -10.24 5.72
N TRP A 253 3.91 -10.40 6.68
CA TRP A 253 3.01 -11.54 6.81
C TRP A 253 1.56 -11.06 6.73
N LYS A 254 0.85 -11.44 5.67
CA LYS A 254 -0.57 -11.08 5.44
C LYS A 254 -0.89 -9.59 5.66
N GLY A 255 -0.01 -8.70 5.20
CA GLY A 255 -0.16 -7.24 5.31
C GLY A 255 0.46 -6.61 6.55
N VAL A 256 0.93 -7.39 7.50
CA VAL A 256 1.64 -6.90 8.69
C VAL A 256 3.14 -6.91 8.43
N GLU A 257 3.81 -5.77 8.60
CA GLU A 257 5.27 -5.72 8.57
C GLU A 257 5.83 -6.46 9.77
N VAL A 258 6.78 -7.36 9.52
CA VAL A 258 7.37 -8.20 10.56
C VAL A 258 8.89 -8.14 10.53
N PRO A 259 9.58 -8.36 11.64
CA PRO A 259 11.02 -8.51 11.65
C PRO A 259 11.48 -9.62 10.68
N ARG A 260 12.60 -9.37 10.00
CA ARG A 260 13.20 -10.27 9.00
C ARG A 260 13.28 -11.73 9.49
N TRP A 261 13.70 -11.90 10.75
CA TRP A 261 13.93 -13.24 11.30
C TRP A 261 12.66 -14.09 11.42
N LEU A 262 11.46 -13.47 11.53
CA LEU A 262 10.19 -14.21 11.59
C LEU A 262 9.93 -14.99 10.28
N ILE A 263 10.35 -14.46 9.16
CA ILE A 263 10.17 -15.09 7.85
C ILE A 263 11.36 -16.02 7.52
N GLU A 264 12.60 -15.57 7.81
CA GLU A 264 13.79 -16.31 7.39
C GLU A 264 14.22 -17.41 8.37
N ARG A 265 13.78 -17.32 9.63
CA ARG A 265 14.11 -18.27 10.71
C ARG A 265 12.91 -18.55 11.62
N PRO A 266 11.80 -19.07 11.06
CA PRO A 266 10.56 -19.28 11.82
C PRO A 266 10.73 -20.31 12.95
N GLU A 267 11.76 -21.17 12.89
CA GLU A 267 12.12 -22.11 13.95
C GLU A 267 12.52 -21.42 15.27
N ARG A 268 12.94 -20.14 15.21
CA ARG A 268 13.32 -19.34 16.37
C ARG A 268 12.12 -18.74 17.13
N ILE A 269 10.90 -18.90 16.62
CA ILE A 269 9.70 -18.46 17.31
C ILE A 269 9.47 -19.40 18.50
N THR A 270 9.59 -18.85 19.72
CA THR A 270 9.34 -19.54 21.00
C THR A 270 8.20 -18.86 21.74
N LEU A 271 7.65 -19.53 22.77
CA LEU A 271 6.63 -18.90 23.65
C LEU A 271 7.17 -17.64 24.30
N ALA A 272 8.42 -17.65 24.78
CA ALA A 272 9.05 -16.48 25.36
C ALA A 272 9.13 -15.32 24.36
N ALA A 273 9.56 -15.59 23.12
CA ALA A 273 9.61 -14.56 22.08
C ALA A 273 8.23 -13.97 21.74
N ILE A 274 7.16 -14.79 21.80
CA ILE A 274 5.79 -14.33 21.62
C ILE A 274 5.33 -13.47 22.81
N ASP A 275 5.70 -13.86 24.02
CA ASP A 275 5.32 -13.13 25.23
C ASP A 275 6.08 -11.79 25.37
N ASP A 276 7.32 -11.71 24.86
CA ASP A 276 8.17 -10.52 24.88
C ASP A 276 7.87 -9.54 23.74
N GLU A 277 7.08 -9.92 22.73
CA GLU A 277 6.75 -9.04 21.61
C GLU A 277 5.69 -8.00 22.02
N ASP A 278 6.00 -6.71 21.84
CA ASP A 278 5.11 -5.61 22.20
C ASP A 278 4.03 -5.32 21.15
N ASP A 279 4.33 -5.53 19.88
CA ASP A 279 3.37 -5.29 18.80
C ASP A 279 2.37 -6.45 18.69
N VAL A 280 1.12 -6.14 19.04
CA VAL A 280 0.00 -7.10 19.00
C VAL A 280 -0.17 -7.78 17.65
N GLN A 281 0.05 -7.06 16.55
CA GLN A 281 -0.10 -7.62 15.21
C GLN A 281 1.07 -8.56 14.87
N VAL A 282 2.29 -8.18 15.24
CA VAL A 282 3.47 -9.04 15.07
C VAL A 282 3.33 -10.29 15.92
N ARG A 283 2.88 -10.18 17.18
CA ARG A 283 2.60 -11.30 18.07
C ARG A 283 1.61 -12.31 17.45
N ARG A 284 0.53 -11.81 16.84
CA ARG A 284 -0.43 -12.67 16.11
C ARG A 284 0.20 -13.35 14.91
N CYS A 285 1.04 -12.64 14.15
CA CYS A 285 1.80 -13.25 13.05
C CYS A 285 2.73 -14.37 13.54
N MET A 286 3.41 -14.17 14.69
CA MET A 286 4.27 -15.21 15.29
C MET A 286 3.49 -16.50 15.59
N ILE A 287 2.29 -16.39 16.18
CA ILE A 287 1.43 -17.53 16.46
C ILE A 287 0.96 -18.20 15.17
N GLU A 288 0.60 -17.45 14.14
CA GLU A 288 0.22 -18.01 12.85
C GLU A 288 1.38 -18.74 12.16
N ILE A 289 2.59 -18.16 12.18
CA ILE A 289 3.80 -18.73 11.57
C ILE A 289 4.22 -20.00 12.33
N MET A 290 4.22 -19.97 13.66
CA MET A 290 4.48 -21.14 14.52
C MET A 290 3.43 -22.25 14.32
N THR A 291 2.25 -21.92 13.94
CA THR A 291 0.95 -22.58 13.91
C THR A 291 0.23 -22.58 15.26
N PRO A 292 -1.07 -22.28 15.30
CA PRO A 292 -1.88 -22.33 16.51
C PRO A 292 -1.83 -23.69 17.24
N ALA A 293 -1.79 -24.79 16.48
CA ALA A 293 -1.65 -26.12 17.03
C ALA A 293 -0.37 -26.30 17.87
N ARG A 294 0.78 -25.85 17.32
CA ARG A 294 2.06 -25.91 18.03
C ARG A 294 2.06 -24.96 19.23
N PHE A 295 1.50 -23.75 19.09
CA PHE A 295 1.38 -22.77 20.17
C PHE A 295 0.63 -23.36 21.37
N VAL A 296 -0.55 -23.94 21.12
CA VAL A 296 -1.36 -24.60 22.16
C VAL A 296 -0.63 -25.82 22.77
N LYS A 297 -0.04 -26.67 21.93
CA LYS A 297 0.71 -27.87 22.40
C LYS A 297 1.87 -27.52 23.32
N LEU A 298 2.53 -26.39 23.10
CA LEU A 298 3.63 -25.90 23.94
C LEU A 298 3.14 -25.22 25.24
N GLY A 299 1.82 -25.11 25.45
CA GLY A 299 1.25 -24.43 26.64
C GLY A 299 1.08 -22.92 26.48
N GLY A 300 1.09 -22.40 25.24
CA GLY A 300 0.94 -20.97 24.96
C GLY A 300 -0.46 -20.44 25.24
N ALA A 301 -1.48 -21.29 25.35
CA ALA A 301 -2.85 -20.91 25.67
C ALA A 301 -3.50 -21.88 26.65
N MET A 302 -4.48 -21.38 27.41
CA MET A 302 -5.27 -22.17 28.37
C MET A 302 -6.56 -22.65 27.72
N ARG A 303 -6.99 -23.84 28.05
CA ARG A 303 -8.32 -24.37 27.72
C ARG A 303 -9.38 -23.63 28.56
N ILE A 304 -10.32 -23.00 27.87
CA ILE A 304 -11.38 -22.22 28.51
C ILE A 304 -12.69 -23.01 28.62
N ALA A 305 -13.04 -23.71 27.54
CA ALA A 305 -14.26 -24.52 27.46
C ALA A 305 -14.08 -25.63 26.44
N GLU A 306 -14.85 -26.70 26.61
CA GLU A 306 -14.99 -27.80 25.65
C GLU A 306 -16.44 -28.18 25.57
N ASP A 307 -16.94 -28.44 24.40
CA ASP A 307 -18.24 -28.98 24.10
C ASP A 307 -18.16 -29.89 22.86
N GLU A 308 -19.27 -30.43 22.41
CA GLU A 308 -19.32 -31.32 21.24
C GLU A 308 -18.85 -30.68 19.94
N THR A 309 -18.71 -29.37 19.91
CA THR A 309 -18.26 -28.63 18.74
C THR A 309 -16.73 -28.53 18.68
N GLY A 310 -16.05 -28.54 19.85
CA GLY A 310 -14.59 -28.44 19.92
C GLY A 310 -14.08 -27.91 21.25
N ILE A 311 -12.88 -27.34 21.22
CA ILE A 311 -12.18 -26.79 22.39
C ILE A 311 -11.88 -25.32 22.16
N LEU A 312 -12.27 -24.47 23.11
CA LEU A 312 -11.94 -23.04 23.09
C LEU A 312 -10.65 -22.81 23.88
N TRP A 313 -9.64 -22.24 23.22
CA TRP A 313 -8.35 -21.87 23.76
C TRP A 313 -8.22 -20.37 23.88
N ARG A 314 -7.54 -19.86 24.93
CA ARG A 314 -7.30 -18.44 25.13
C ARG A 314 -5.95 -18.20 25.80
N LYS A 315 -5.27 -17.14 25.38
CA LYS A 315 -4.13 -16.50 26.04
C LYS A 315 -4.47 -15.04 26.30
N ILE A 316 -4.19 -14.54 27.50
CA ILE A 316 -4.31 -13.11 27.86
C ILE A 316 -2.93 -12.66 28.33
N TRP A 317 -2.46 -11.55 27.80
CA TRP A 317 -1.22 -10.92 28.22
C TRP A 317 -1.48 -9.81 29.26
N LEU A 318 -0.47 -9.43 30.01
CA LEU A 318 -0.55 -8.37 31.02
C LEU A 318 -0.95 -7.01 30.44
N THR A 319 -0.71 -6.79 29.16
CA THR A 319 -1.13 -5.60 28.37
C THR A 319 -2.61 -5.61 28.00
N TYR A 320 -3.41 -6.53 28.55
CA TYR A 320 -4.82 -6.75 28.21
C TYR A 320 -5.09 -7.14 26.76
N ASP A 321 -4.05 -7.41 25.95
CA ASP A 321 -4.23 -8.07 24.67
C ASP A 321 -4.56 -9.54 24.90
N ALA A 322 -5.31 -10.12 23.96
CA ALA A 322 -5.70 -11.51 24.06
C ALA A 322 -5.74 -12.18 22.68
N TRP A 323 -5.41 -13.44 22.67
CA TRP A 323 -5.59 -14.35 21.53
C TRP A 323 -6.56 -15.45 21.94
N ALA A 324 -7.47 -15.81 21.02
CA ALA A 324 -8.33 -16.99 21.20
C ALA A 324 -8.51 -17.71 19.89
N ALA A 325 -8.66 -19.02 19.99
CA ALA A 325 -9.00 -19.89 18.87
C ALA A 325 -9.90 -21.04 19.34
N VAL A 326 -10.80 -21.47 18.47
CA VAL A 326 -11.52 -22.74 18.67
C VAL A 326 -10.83 -23.82 17.85
N GLU A 327 -10.48 -24.90 18.51
CA GLU A 327 -9.99 -26.14 17.90
C GLU A 327 -11.19 -27.01 17.56
N VAL A 328 -11.34 -27.33 16.28
CA VAL A 328 -12.39 -28.22 15.79
C VAL A 328 -11.76 -29.43 15.11
N ILE A 329 -12.41 -30.59 15.25
CA ILE A 329 -11.95 -31.84 14.67
C ILE A 329 -12.79 -32.10 13.42
N ASN A 330 -12.12 -32.36 12.29
CA ASN A 330 -12.83 -32.80 11.08
C ASN A 330 -13.54 -34.13 11.31
N ALA A 331 -14.84 -34.18 11.05
CA ALA A 331 -15.60 -35.38 11.17
C ALA A 331 -15.18 -36.49 10.16
N THR A 332 -14.67 -36.05 9.00
CA THR A 332 -14.16 -36.98 7.97
C THR A 332 -12.72 -37.39 8.32
N PRO A 333 -12.45 -38.70 8.49
CA PRO A 333 -11.09 -39.17 8.73
C PRO A 333 -10.21 -39.02 7.49
N GLU A 334 -8.93 -38.75 7.72
CA GLU A 334 -7.89 -38.83 6.70
C GLU A 334 -7.65 -40.25 6.24
N PRO A 335 -6.95 -40.52 5.12
CA PRO A 335 -6.67 -41.86 4.62
C PRO A 335 -5.93 -42.80 5.62
N ASP A 336 -5.22 -42.24 6.60
CA ASP A 336 -4.52 -42.93 7.66
C ASP A 336 -5.39 -43.22 8.91
N GLY A 337 -6.66 -42.82 8.86
CA GLY A 337 -7.62 -42.99 9.97
C GLY A 337 -7.54 -41.88 11.04
N THR A 338 -6.63 -40.91 10.90
CA THR A 338 -6.56 -39.76 11.81
C THR A 338 -7.58 -38.69 11.47
N HIS A 339 -7.91 -37.85 12.43
CA HIS A 339 -8.79 -36.69 12.20
C HIS A 339 -7.96 -35.40 12.20
N LYS A 340 -8.18 -34.55 11.21
CA LYS A 340 -7.50 -33.28 11.09
C LYS A 340 -8.09 -32.28 12.07
N HIS A 341 -7.19 -31.61 12.82
CA HIS A 341 -7.54 -30.53 13.74
C HIS A 341 -7.38 -29.18 13.05
N TYR A 342 -8.39 -28.36 13.13
CA TYR A 342 -8.38 -26.98 12.63
C TYR A 342 -8.46 -26.01 13.80
N PHE A 343 -7.67 -24.95 13.74
CA PHE A 343 -7.72 -23.87 14.69
C PHE A 343 -8.26 -22.61 14.00
N LEU A 344 -9.44 -22.19 14.41
CA LEU A 344 -10.11 -21.01 13.87
C LEU A 344 -9.94 -19.87 14.89
N GLN A 345 -9.26 -18.79 14.47
CA GLN A 345 -9.11 -17.62 15.32
C GLN A 345 -10.47 -16.96 15.54
N VAL A 346 -10.76 -16.58 16.77
CA VAL A 346 -12.05 -16.02 17.18
C VAL A 346 -11.83 -14.84 18.13
N PRO A 347 -12.84 -13.97 18.35
CA PRO A 347 -12.78 -12.95 19.39
C PRO A 347 -12.50 -13.57 20.77
N PRO A 348 -11.68 -12.89 21.59
CA PRO A 348 -11.26 -13.44 22.87
C PRO A 348 -12.33 -13.45 23.95
N ASP A 349 -13.47 -12.83 23.74
CA ASP A 349 -14.63 -12.79 24.67
C ASP A 349 -15.58 -13.99 24.51
N MET A 350 -15.35 -14.88 23.54
CA MET A 350 -16.10 -16.12 23.38
C MET A 350 -16.09 -16.97 24.65
N ARG A 351 -17.24 -17.60 25.00
CA ARG A 351 -17.42 -18.35 26.26
C ARG A 351 -17.51 -19.85 26.08
N SER A 352 -17.81 -20.35 24.87
CA SER A 352 -17.88 -21.77 24.55
C SER A 352 -17.34 -22.06 23.15
N ALA A 353 -16.97 -23.30 22.87
CA ALA A 353 -16.52 -23.70 21.53
C ALA A 353 -17.66 -23.53 20.51
N ARG A 354 -18.87 -23.86 20.87
CA ARG A 354 -20.06 -23.65 20.02
C ARG A 354 -20.29 -22.20 19.66
N GLU A 355 -20.17 -21.29 20.63
CA GLU A 355 -20.27 -19.84 20.37
C GLU A 355 -19.21 -19.38 19.39
N ALA A 356 -17.99 -19.81 19.60
CA ALA A 356 -16.84 -19.49 18.76
C ALA A 356 -17.02 -20.02 17.30
N VAL A 357 -17.45 -21.28 17.14
CA VAL A 357 -17.72 -21.81 15.80
C VAL A 357 -18.92 -21.13 15.15
N ALA A 358 -20.02 -20.91 15.87
CA ALA A 358 -21.17 -20.16 15.33
C ALA A 358 -20.77 -18.78 14.80
N TRP A 359 -19.89 -18.08 15.52
CA TRP A 359 -19.35 -16.79 15.13
C TRP A 359 -18.61 -16.83 13.78
N THR A 360 -17.84 -17.88 13.52
CA THR A 360 -17.10 -18.02 12.24
C THR A 360 -18.03 -18.15 11.03
N TYR A 361 -19.27 -18.60 11.24
CA TYR A 361 -20.33 -18.63 10.22
C TYR A 361 -21.22 -17.39 10.21
N GLY A 362 -20.95 -16.40 11.05
CA GLY A 362 -21.81 -15.21 11.20
C GLY A 362 -23.16 -15.53 11.84
N LEU A 363 -23.26 -16.62 12.61
CA LEU A 363 -24.49 -17.12 13.21
C LEU A 363 -24.50 -16.95 14.75
N SER A 364 -25.71 -16.85 15.32
CA SER A 364 -25.86 -17.05 16.77
C SER A 364 -25.70 -18.53 17.14
N PRO A 365 -25.31 -18.88 18.40
CA PRO A 365 -25.18 -20.27 18.84
C PRO A 365 -26.48 -21.09 18.62
N LYS A 366 -27.64 -20.47 18.83
CA LYS A 366 -28.96 -21.12 18.58
C LYS A 366 -29.23 -21.37 17.10
N ALA A 367 -28.83 -20.43 16.22
CA ALA A 367 -28.99 -20.59 14.78
C ALA A 367 -28.07 -21.69 14.24
N TYR A 368 -26.84 -21.75 14.74
CA TYR A 368 -25.86 -22.79 14.39
C TYR A 368 -26.37 -24.20 14.74
N LEU A 369 -26.91 -24.42 15.95
CA LEU A 369 -27.51 -25.70 16.35
C LEU A 369 -28.64 -26.15 15.42
N ARG A 370 -29.47 -25.22 14.94
CA ARG A 370 -30.55 -25.54 13.99
C ARG A 370 -30.03 -25.95 12.62
N LEU A 371 -28.86 -25.41 12.22
CA LEU A 371 -28.20 -25.77 10.97
C LEU A 371 -27.64 -27.19 11.06
N VAL A 372 -26.88 -27.48 12.11
CA VAL A 372 -26.26 -28.81 12.34
C VAL A 372 -27.31 -29.92 12.51
N ALA A 373 -28.45 -29.62 13.13
CA ALA A 373 -29.52 -30.61 13.29
C ALA A 373 -30.28 -30.94 11.99
N ARG A 374 -30.02 -30.21 10.88
CA ARG A 374 -30.64 -30.42 9.55
C ARG A 374 -29.68 -31.07 8.54
N THR A 375 -28.40 -31.22 8.89
CA THR A 375 -27.40 -31.92 8.10
C THR A 375 -27.13 -33.31 8.70
#